data_86fbaea176ae033c3e2dae65d37db055
#
_entry.id   86fbaea176ae033c3e2dae65d37db055
#
_cell.length_a   1.000
_cell.length_b   1.000
_cell.length_c   1.000
_cell.angle_alpha   90.00
_cell.angle_beta   90.00
_cell.angle_gamma   90.00
#
_symmetry.space_group_name_H-M   'P 1'
#
loop_
_entity.id
_entity.type
_entity.pdbx_description
1 polymer ?
#
loop_
_entity_poly.entity_id
_entity_poly.type
_entity_poly.pdbx_seq_one_letter_code
_entity_poly.pdbx_strand_id
1 'polypeptide(L)'
;KVSKSFEDKVILDQFNYMFQRGERVGIIGKNGTGKSTFLDILTAKTTPESGKIIIGDTIKFGYYTQNGIEVKYSQKVIDVVRDFGDFIPLKKGKQISAQQLLERFLFSRQKQYDFVEKLSGGERKRLYLCTVLIQNPNFLILDEPTNDLDIVTLNVLESFLLDFPGCVIVVSHDRYFMDKVVDHLLVFKGEGEVEDFPGNYSDYRIYEDSKPVLKKETKKDNTWKIPQKNKLSYSEEKELKNIETKINSLAY
;
A
#
# COMPACT_ATOMS: atom_id res chain seq x y z
N LYS A 1 -10.54 17.60 -10.84
CA LYS A 1 -9.42 17.73 -9.90
C LYS A 1 -9.94 17.61 -8.49
N VAL A 2 -9.19 16.91 -7.64
CA VAL A 2 -9.59 16.59 -6.25
C VAL A 2 -8.45 16.96 -5.33
N SER A 3 -8.75 17.65 -4.21
CA SER A 3 -7.79 17.94 -3.16
C SER A 3 -8.32 17.47 -1.81
N LYS A 4 -7.42 17.02 -0.95
CA LYS A 4 -7.70 16.56 0.41
C LYS A 4 -6.51 16.78 1.31
N SER A 5 -6.76 17.37 2.47
CA SER A 5 -5.81 17.52 3.57
C SER A 5 -6.42 17.07 4.89
N PHE A 6 -5.58 16.79 5.86
CA PHE A 6 -5.94 16.57 7.25
C PHE A 6 -5.01 17.42 8.10
N GLU A 7 -5.57 18.39 8.82
CA GLU A 7 -4.80 19.37 9.59
C GLU A 7 -3.72 20.01 8.72
N ASP A 8 -2.45 19.82 9.04
CA ASP A 8 -1.31 20.39 8.30
C ASP A 8 -0.78 19.47 7.18
N LYS A 9 -1.40 18.28 6.96
CA LYS A 9 -0.91 17.30 6.01
C LYS A 9 -1.74 17.28 4.73
N VAL A 10 -1.14 17.67 3.62
CA VAL A 10 -1.74 17.55 2.29
C VAL A 10 -1.64 16.09 1.83
N ILE A 11 -2.77 15.49 1.48
CA ILE A 11 -2.89 14.10 1.03
C ILE A 11 -2.99 14.03 -0.49
N LEU A 12 -3.81 14.90 -1.07
CA LEU A 12 -3.98 15.05 -2.52
C LEU A 12 -4.01 16.54 -2.83
N ASP A 13 -3.21 16.96 -3.80
CA ASP A 13 -3.27 18.32 -4.35
C ASP A 13 -3.66 18.29 -5.82
N GLN A 14 -4.85 18.83 -6.11
CA GLN A 14 -5.43 18.92 -7.45
C GLN A 14 -5.31 17.65 -8.31
N PHE A 15 -5.33 16.48 -7.66
CA PHE A 15 -5.23 15.19 -8.34
C PHE A 15 -6.36 15.01 -9.33
N ASN A 16 -6.03 14.55 -10.54
CA ASN A 16 -6.99 14.28 -11.60
C ASN A 16 -6.61 12.98 -12.30
N TYR A 17 -7.53 12.03 -12.31
CA TYR A 17 -7.33 10.75 -12.97
C TYR A 17 -8.68 10.22 -13.48
N MET A 18 -8.64 9.48 -14.59
CA MET A 18 -9.82 8.85 -15.16
C MET A 18 -9.51 7.38 -15.42
N PHE A 19 -10.09 6.51 -14.59
CA PHE A 19 -9.92 5.07 -14.73
C PHE A 19 -10.60 4.56 -16.01
N GLN A 20 -9.87 3.71 -16.72
CA GLN A 20 -10.37 3.08 -17.94
C GLN A 20 -10.82 1.65 -17.66
N ARG A 21 -11.74 1.15 -18.49
CA ARG A 21 -12.23 -0.22 -18.36
C ARG A 21 -11.10 -1.25 -18.57
N GLY A 22 -10.96 -2.16 -17.62
CA GLY A 22 -9.94 -3.22 -17.68
C GLY A 22 -8.54 -2.78 -17.30
N GLU A 23 -8.38 -1.54 -16.84
CA GLU A 23 -7.11 -1.00 -16.36
C GLU A 23 -6.68 -1.67 -15.05
N ARG A 24 -5.36 -1.84 -14.90
CA ARG A 24 -4.74 -2.46 -13.73
C ARG A 24 -3.72 -1.54 -13.12
N VAL A 25 -4.14 -0.85 -12.08
CA VAL A 25 -3.38 0.22 -11.44
C VAL A 25 -2.78 -0.28 -10.14
N GLY A 26 -1.47 -0.14 -10.00
CA GLY A 26 -0.77 -0.31 -8.74
C GLY A 26 -0.65 1.01 -8.00
N ILE A 27 -0.87 0.99 -6.70
CA ILE A 27 -0.64 2.15 -5.84
C ILE A 27 0.57 1.86 -4.95
N ILE A 28 1.59 2.69 -5.08
CA ILE A 28 2.81 2.59 -4.28
C ILE A 28 3.14 3.92 -3.58
N GLY A 29 3.92 3.85 -2.53
CA GLY A 29 4.36 5.02 -1.75
C GLY A 29 4.61 4.65 -0.29
N LYS A 30 5.33 5.50 0.42
CA LYS A 30 5.64 5.30 1.85
C LYS A 30 4.36 5.23 2.68
N ASN A 31 4.47 4.63 3.87
CA ASN A 31 3.33 4.62 4.80
C ASN A 31 2.97 6.05 5.20
N GLY A 32 1.67 6.31 5.30
CA GLY A 32 1.16 7.62 5.65
C GLY A 32 1.17 8.66 4.51
N THR A 33 1.48 8.32 3.26
CA THR A 33 1.39 9.25 2.12
C THR A 33 -0.03 9.48 1.60
N GLY A 34 -1.04 8.78 2.16
CA GLY A 34 -2.43 9.00 1.81
C GLY A 34 -3.07 7.93 0.93
N LYS A 35 -2.40 6.78 0.71
CA LYS A 35 -2.94 5.69 -0.12
C LYS A 35 -4.35 5.23 0.32
N SER A 36 -4.52 4.91 1.61
CA SER A 36 -5.82 4.47 2.14
C SER A 36 -6.88 5.58 2.08
N THR A 37 -6.50 6.83 2.37
CA THR A 37 -7.39 7.98 2.22
C THR A 37 -7.85 8.15 0.77
N PHE A 38 -6.97 7.96 -0.20
CA PHE A 38 -7.33 7.98 -1.61
C PHE A 38 -8.36 6.90 -1.95
N LEU A 39 -8.18 5.68 -1.45
CA LEU A 39 -9.14 4.59 -1.65
C LEU A 39 -10.50 4.89 -0.99
N ASP A 40 -10.50 5.49 0.19
CA ASP A 40 -11.73 5.90 0.87
C ASP A 40 -12.45 7.03 0.11
N ILE A 41 -11.72 7.97 -0.47
CA ILE A 41 -12.27 9.00 -1.35
C ILE A 41 -12.84 8.36 -2.62
N LEU A 42 -12.10 7.46 -3.25
CA LEU A 42 -12.53 6.78 -4.48
C LEU A 42 -13.80 5.96 -4.28
N THR A 43 -13.96 5.34 -3.13
CA THR A 43 -15.15 4.54 -2.76
C THR A 43 -16.25 5.36 -2.10
N ALA A 44 -16.13 6.69 -2.09
CA ALA A 44 -17.08 7.64 -1.48
C ALA A 44 -17.32 7.45 0.03
N LYS A 45 -16.39 6.78 0.74
CA LYS A 45 -16.40 6.69 2.20
C LYS A 45 -15.98 8.02 2.85
N THR A 46 -15.13 8.76 2.18
CA THR A 46 -14.64 10.08 2.62
C THR A 46 -14.84 11.09 1.51
N THR A 47 -15.33 12.29 1.85
CA THR A 47 -15.50 13.38 0.88
C THR A 47 -14.20 14.17 0.70
N PRO A 48 -13.86 14.57 -0.54
CA PRO A 48 -12.75 15.50 -0.77
C PRO A 48 -13.11 16.88 -0.22
N GLU A 49 -12.09 17.71 0.05
CA GLU A 49 -12.29 19.12 0.44
C GLU A 49 -12.65 20.00 -0.74
N SER A 50 -12.04 19.72 -1.87
CA SER A 50 -12.37 20.39 -3.13
C SER A 50 -12.36 19.43 -4.29
N GLY A 51 -13.09 19.79 -5.33
CA GLY A 51 -13.22 18.99 -6.53
C GLY A 51 -14.40 18.04 -6.50
N LYS A 52 -14.45 17.16 -7.50
CA LYS A 52 -15.61 16.28 -7.73
C LYS A 52 -15.13 14.90 -8.17
N ILE A 53 -15.72 13.87 -7.58
CA ILE A 53 -15.61 12.48 -8.04
C ILE A 53 -16.88 12.14 -8.79
N ILE A 54 -16.71 11.53 -9.94
CA ILE A 54 -17.83 11.04 -10.76
C ILE A 54 -17.70 9.54 -10.83
N ILE A 55 -18.64 8.83 -10.21
CA ILE A 55 -18.75 7.38 -10.26
C ILE A 55 -19.90 7.05 -11.19
N GLY A 56 -19.64 6.22 -12.22
CA GLY A 56 -20.69 5.78 -13.13
C GLY A 56 -21.70 4.87 -12.42
N ASP A 57 -22.97 4.97 -12.81
CA ASP A 57 -24.09 4.23 -12.18
C ASP A 57 -23.93 2.69 -12.26
N THR A 58 -23.13 2.20 -13.20
CA THR A 58 -22.86 0.76 -13.38
C THR A 58 -21.68 0.25 -12.57
N ILE A 59 -20.95 1.13 -11.89
CA ILE A 59 -19.77 0.74 -11.11
C ILE A 59 -20.18 0.00 -9.84
N LYS A 60 -19.65 -1.20 -9.70
CA LYS A 60 -19.75 -2.03 -8.50
C LYS A 60 -18.37 -2.26 -7.94
N PHE A 61 -18.09 -1.63 -6.79
CA PHE A 61 -16.83 -1.82 -6.09
C PHE A 61 -16.81 -3.17 -5.37
N GLY A 62 -15.69 -3.89 -5.50
CA GLY A 62 -15.29 -4.95 -4.59
C GLY A 62 -14.06 -4.47 -3.84
N TYR A 63 -14.12 -4.40 -2.54
CA TYR A 63 -13.03 -3.86 -1.73
C TYR A 63 -12.56 -4.89 -0.70
N TYR A 64 -11.38 -5.46 -0.97
CA TYR A 64 -10.68 -6.31 -0.02
C TYR A 64 -9.77 -5.46 0.86
N THR A 65 -10.07 -5.42 2.15
CA THR A 65 -9.34 -4.66 3.18
C THR A 65 -8.74 -5.59 4.22
N GLN A 66 -7.79 -5.09 5.00
CA GLN A 66 -7.19 -5.83 6.12
C GLN A 66 -8.18 -6.16 7.24
N ASN A 67 -9.27 -5.40 7.37
CA ASN A 67 -10.24 -5.55 8.46
C ASN A 67 -11.09 -6.84 8.35
N GLY A 68 -11.08 -7.50 7.19
CA GLY A 68 -11.86 -8.71 6.95
C GLY A 68 -13.37 -8.44 6.86
N ILE A 69 -14.16 -9.49 7.06
CA ILE A 69 -15.62 -9.45 7.05
C ILE A 69 -16.15 -10.04 8.36
N GLU A 70 -17.21 -9.46 8.88
CA GLU A 70 -17.99 -10.07 9.95
C GLU A 70 -18.83 -11.20 9.37
N VAL A 71 -18.54 -12.43 9.75
CA VAL A 71 -19.28 -13.63 9.35
C VAL A 71 -19.81 -14.35 10.58
N LYS A 72 -20.98 -14.98 10.43
CA LYS A 72 -21.52 -15.83 11.47
C LYS A 72 -20.72 -17.14 11.52
N TYR A 73 -20.05 -17.39 12.61
CA TYR A 73 -19.20 -18.57 12.80
C TYR A 73 -19.95 -19.90 12.65
N SER A 74 -21.26 -19.91 12.89
CA SER A 74 -22.15 -21.06 12.78
C SER A 74 -22.62 -21.36 11.33
N GLN A 75 -22.19 -20.56 10.34
CA GLN A 75 -22.50 -20.83 8.93
C GLN A 75 -21.47 -21.77 8.31
N LYS A 76 -21.88 -22.50 7.28
CA LYS A 76 -20.95 -23.26 6.43
C LYS A 76 -20.21 -22.32 5.48
N VAL A 77 -18.98 -22.67 5.13
CA VAL A 77 -18.12 -21.88 4.23
C VAL A 77 -18.82 -21.54 2.92
N ILE A 78 -19.49 -22.52 2.30
CA ILE A 78 -20.21 -22.35 1.03
C ILE A 78 -21.39 -21.39 1.16
N ASP A 79 -22.11 -21.45 2.28
CA ASP A 79 -23.30 -20.63 2.50
C ASP A 79 -22.90 -19.15 2.68
N VAL A 80 -21.78 -18.89 3.38
CA VAL A 80 -21.23 -17.53 3.51
C VAL A 80 -20.97 -16.90 2.12
N VAL A 81 -20.39 -17.64 1.19
CA VAL A 81 -20.12 -17.10 -0.16
C VAL A 81 -21.42 -16.90 -0.94
N ARG A 82 -22.37 -17.85 -0.83
CA ARG A 82 -23.67 -17.77 -1.51
C ARG A 82 -24.55 -16.62 -1.03
N ASP A 83 -24.42 -16.20 0.22
CA ASP A 83 -25.13 -15.01 0.72
C ASP A 83 -24.79 -13.74 -0.10
N PHE A 84 -23.63 -13.72 -0.77
CA PHE A 84 -23.19 -12.59 -1.60
C PHE A 84 -23.38 -12.82 -3.11
N GLY A 85 -23.56 -14.07 -3.57
CA GLY A 85 -23.80 -14.39 -4.96
C GLY A 85 -23.54 -15.86 -5.31
N ASP A 86 -24.16 -16.32 -6.39
CA ASP A 86 -24.04 -17.71 -6.84
C ASP A 86 -23.00 -17.90 -7.94
N PHE A 87 -22.78 -16.88 -8.77
CA PHE A 87 -21.92 -16.96 -9.96
C PHE A 87 -21.15 -15.67 -10.22
N ILE A 88 -19.94 -15.80 -10.79
CA ILE A 88 -19.12 -14.70 -11.29
C ILE A 88 -18.93 -14.86 -12.80
N PRO A 89 -19.21 -13.85 -13.64
CA PRO A 89 -18.80 -13.84 -15.02
C PRO A 89 -17.29 -13.58 -15.14
N LEU A 90 -16.64 -14.32 -16.01
CA LEU A 90 -15.25 -14.18 -16.40
C LEU A 90 -15.14 -13.75 -17.87
N LYS A 91 -13.91 -13.40 -18.31
CA LYS A 91 -13.64 -13.12 -19.74
C LYS A 91 -14.13 -14.25 -20.64
N LYS A 92 -14.47 -13.91 -21.89
CA LYS A 92 -14.92 -14.84 -22.93
C LYS A 92 -16.22 -15.58 -22.59
N GLY A 93 -17.13 -14.94 -21.83
CA GLY A 93 -18.44 -15.51 -21.50
C GLY A 93 -18.39 -16.70 -20.52
N LYS A 94 -17.25 -17.00 -19.94
CA LYS A 94 -17.12 -18.00 -18.87
C LYS A 94 -17.76 -17.47 -17.59
N GLN A 95 -18.30 -18.36 -16.79
CA GLN A 95 -18.75 -18.09 -15.43
C GLN A 95 -18.29 -19.22 -14.52
N ILE A 96 -18.08 -18.89 -13.26
CA ILE A 96 -17.80 -19.87 -12.22
C ILE A 96 -18.82 -19.74 -11.09
N SER A 97 -19.25 -20.87 -10.54
CA SER A 97 -20.14 -20.88 -9.38
C SER A 97 -19.37 -20.57 -8.09
N ALA A 98 -20.10 -20.24 -7.00
CA ALA A 98 -19.53 -20.09 -5.68
C ALA A 98 -18.70 -21.30 -5.24
N GLN A 99 -19.16 -22.51 -5.57
CA GLN A 99 -18.45 -23.76 -5.29
C GLN A 99 -17.13 -23.84 -6.07
N GLN A 100 -17.14 -23.54 -7.37
CA GLN A 100 -15.94 -23.52 -8.21
C GLN A 100 -14.96 -22.43 -7.81
N LEU A 101 -15.47 -21.26 -7.37
CA LEU A 101 -14.63 -20.19 -6.82
C LEU A 101 -13.90 -20.68 -5.57
N LEU A 102 -14.62 -21.29 -4.63
CA LEU A 102 -14.03 -21.83 -3.42
C LEU A 102 -13.01 -22.94 -3.73
N GLU A 103 -13.30 -23.84 -4.68
CA GLU A 103 -12.33 -24.85 -5.13
C GLU A 103 -11.08 -24.20 -5.71
N ARG A 104 -11.22 -23.16 -6.54
CA ARG A 104 -10.10 -22.39 -7.09
C ARG A 104 -9.25 -21.74 -5.99
N PHE A 105 -9.88 -21.27 -4.90
CA PHE A 105 -9.22 -20.71 -3.74
C PHE A 105 -8.91 -21.75 -2.65
N LEU A 106 -8.70 -23.00 -3.07
CA LEU A 106 -8.15 -24.11 -2.25
C LEU A 106 -9.06 -24.59 -1.11
N PHE A 107 -10.36 -24.38 -1.21
CA PHE A 107 -11.33 -25.04 -0.34
C PHE A 107 -11.80 -26.33 -1.00
N SER A 108 -11.34 -27.48 -0.49
CA SER A 108 -11.85 -28.77 -0.95
C SER A 108 -13.37 -28.88 -0.76
N ARG A 109 -14.04 -29.73 -1.52
CA ARG A 109 -15.51 -29.91 -1.41
C ARG A 109 -15.94 -30.22 0.02
N GLN A 110 -15.21 -31.07 0.72
CA GLN A 110 -15.49 -31.37 2.12
C GLN A 110 -15.38 -30.11 2.99
N LYS A 111 -14.32 -29.32 2.82
CA LYS A 111 -14.07 -28.10 3.58
C LYS A 111 -15.13 -27.02 3.36
N GLN A 112 -15.74 -26.98 2.18
CA GLN A 112 -16.83 -26.02 1.87
C GLN A 112 -18.08 -26.23 2.72
N TYR A 113 -18.30 -27.45 3.22
CA TYR A 113 -19.43 -27.79 4.08
C TYR A 113 -19.08 -27.77 5.57
N ASP A 114 -17.83 -27.49 5.93
CA ASP A 114 -17.41 -27.20 7.30
C ASP A 114 -17.94 -25.85 7.78
N PHE A 115 -18.03 -25.68 9.09
CA PHE A 115 -18.39 -24.40 9.70
C PHE A 115 -17.20 -23.43 9.70
N VAL A 116 -17.49 -22.13 9.57
CA VAL A 116 -16.48 -21.06 9.55
C VAL A 116 -15.62 -21.04 10.80
N GLU A 117 -16.18 -21.43 11.95
CA GLU A 117 -15.45 -21.53 13.23
C GLU A 117 -14.22 -22.44 13.17
N LYS A 118 -14.26 -23.48 12.30
CA LYS A 118 -13.18 -24.46 12.13
C LYS A 118 -12.06 -23.97 11.20
N LEU A 119 -12.22 -22.80 10.59
CA LEU A 119 -11.24 -22.25 9.67
C LEU A 119 -10.06 -21.62 10.43
N SER A 120 -8.85 -21.85 9.93
CA SER A 120 -7.65 -21.11 10.32
C SER A 120 -7.75 -19.63 9.95
N GLY A 121 -6.87 -18.79 10.51
CA GLY A 121 -6.81 -17.37 10.17
C GLY A 121 -6.61 -17.11 8.67
N GLY A 122 -5.69 -17.82 8.04
CA GLY A 122 -5.43 -17.72 6.59
C GLY A 122 -6.62 -18.21 5.74
N GLU A 123 -7.30 -19.28 6.16
CA GLU A 123 -8.52 -19.75 5.48
C GLU A 123 -9.66 -18.74 5.59
N ARG A 124 -9.81 -18.04 6.72
CA ARG A 124 -10.81 -16.96 6.86
C ARG A 124 -10.52 -15.80 5.93
N LYS A 125 -9.25 -15.41 5.77
CA LYS A 125 -8.84 -14.37 4.83
C LYS A 125 -9.11 -14.76 3.38
N ARG A 126 -8.85 -16.01 3.00
CA ARG A 126 -9.23 -16.56 1.70
C ARG A 126 -10.74 -16.58 1.48
N LEU A 127 -11.50 -16.98 2.50
CA LEU A 127 -12.96 -16.94 2.45
C LEU A 127 -13.46 -15.51 2.25
N TYR A 128 -12.93 -14.56 2.99
CA TYR A 128 -13.25 -13.14 2.81
C TYR A 128 -12.97 -12.67 1.37
N LEU A 129 -11.82 -13.02 0.82
CA LEU A 129 -11.53 -12.71 -0.58
C LEU A 129 -12.59 -13.30 -1.53
N CYS A 130 -13.00 -14.56 -1.32
CA CYS A 130 -14.06 -15.19 -2.12
C CYS A 130 -15.39 -14.43 -2.00
N THR A 131 -15.76 -13.91 -0.81
CA THR A 131 -17.00 -13.12 -0.64
C THR A 131 -16.94 -11.78 -1.35
N VAL A 132 -15.77 -11.16 -1.46
CA VAL A 132 -15.58 -9.93 -2.25
C VAL A 132 -15.72 -10.22 -3.75
N LEU A 133 -15.10 -11.30 -4.22
CA LEU A 133 -15.08 -11.65 -5.65
C LEU A 133 -16.44 -12.12 -6.16
N ILE A 134 -17.20 -12.90 -5.36
CA ILE A 134 -18.50 -13.46 -5.77
C ILE A 134 -19.56 -12.38 -5.99
N GLN A 135 -19.43 -11.22 -5.37
CA GLN A 135 -20.34 -10.08 -5.58
C GLN A 135 -20.31 -9.52 -7.01
N ASN A 136 -19.46 -10.10 -7.84
CA ASN A 136 -19.28 -9.69 -9.23
C ASN A 136 -18.97 -8.20 -9.39
N PRO A 137 -17.93 -7.69 -8.70
CA PRO A 137 -17.51 -6.31 -8.90
C PRO A 137 -17.01 -6.12 -10.34
N ASN A 138 -17.10 -4.90 -10.87
CA ASN A 138 -16.41 -4.52 -12.10
C ASN A 138 -15.29 -3.51 -11.83
N PHE A 139 -15.11 -3.13 -10.57
CA PHE A 139 -14.02 -2.33 -10.07
C PHE A 139 -13.52 -2.94 -8.76
N LEU A 140 -12.39 -3.62 -8.81
CA LEU A 140 -11.84 -4.37 -7.69
C LEU A 140 -10.67 -3.62 -7.05
N ILE A 141 -10.73 -3.44 -5.74
CA ILE A 141 -9.68 -2.81 -4.94
C ILE A 141 -9.13 -3.85 -3.97
N LEU A 142 -7.81 -4.05 -4.01
CA LEU A 142 -7.08 -4.96 -3.13
C LEU A 142 -6.07 -4.15 -2.32
N ASP A 143 -6.34 -4.01 -1.02
CA ASP A 143 -5.48 -3.26 -0.10
C ASP A 143 -4.60 -4.22 0.70
N GLU A 144 -3.31 -4.28 0.34
CA GLU A 144 -2.26 -5.13 0.92
C GLU A 144 -2.63 -6.63 0.98
N PRO A 145 -3.10 -7.24 -0.12
CA PRO A 145 -3.51 -8.66 -0.11
C PRO A 145 -2.34 -9.60 0.18
N THR A 146 -1.12 -9.17 -0.10
CA THR A 146 0.11 -9.96 0.08
C THR A 146 0.49 -10.16 1.55
N ASN A 147 0.03 -9.29 2.45
CA ASN A 147 0.29 -9.43 3.89
C ASN A 147 -0.53 -10.55 4.52
N ASP A 148 -1.64 -10.89 3.89
CA ASP A 148 -2.69 -11.70 4.48
C ASP A 148 -2.81 -13.11 3.89
N LEU A 149 -2.29 -13.30 2.68
CA LEU A 149 -2.45 -14.52 1.89
C LEU A 149 -1.10 -15.25 1.74
N ASP A 150 -1.16 -16.59 1.79
CA ASP A 150 0.01 -17.42 1.48
C ASP A 150 0.35 -17.39 -0.02
N ILE A 151 1.58 -17.79 -0.36
CA ILE A 151 2.09 -17.75 -1.73
C ILE A 151 1.21 -18.56 -2.71
N VAL A 152 0.66 -19.68 -2.26
CA VAL A 152 -0.19 -20.53 -3.13
C VAL A 152 -1.50 -19.79 -3.43
N THR A 153 -2.10 -19.16 -2.44
CA THR A 153 -3.30 -18.34 -2.60
C THR A 153 -3.03 -17.11 -3.46
N LEU A 154 -1.87 -16.46 -3.32
CA LEU A 154 -1.47 -15.32 -4.16
C LEU A 154 -1.36 -15.73 -5.63
N ASN A 155 -0.76 -16.88 -5.95
CA ASN A 155 -0.71 -17.40 -7.33
C ASN A 155 -2.11 -17.65 -7.91
N VAL A 156 -3.04 -18.15 -7.10
CA VAL A 156 -4.45 -18.31 -7.51
C VAL A 156 -5.10 -16.96 -7.77
N LEU A 157 -4.87 -15.99 -6.88
CA LEU A 157 -5.38 -14.62 -7.04
C LEU A 157 -4.82 -13.95 -8.29
N GLU A 158 -3.51 -14.04 -8.54
CA GLU A 158 -2.87 -13.53 -9.76
C GLU A 158 -3.55 -14.11 -11.01
N SER A 159 -3.69 -15.44 -11.08
CA SER A 159 -4.36 -16.11 -12.19
C SER A 159 -5.83 -15.67 -12.36
N PHE A 160 -6.54 -15.42 -11.24
CA PHE A 160 -7.91 -14.89 -11.28
C PHE A 160 -7.94 -13.47 -11.85
N LEU A 161 -7.05 -12.59 -11.38
CA LEU A 161 -6.97 -11.21 -11.81
C LEU A 161 -6.64 -11.06 -13.30
N LEU A 162 -5.81 -11.95 -13.85
CA LEU A 162 -5.52 -11.97 -15.29
C LEU A 162 -6.77 -12.23 -16.14
N ASP A 163 -7.71 -13.03 -15.64
CA ASP A 163 -8.99 -13.30 -16.29
C ASP A 163 -10.08 -12.28 -15.96
N PHE A 164 -9.87 -11.43 -14.96
CA PHE A 164 -10.86 -10.47 -14.49
C PHE A 164 -11.11 -9.37 -15.54
N PRO A 165 -12.38 -9.12 -15.94
CA PRO A 165 -12.68 -8.19 -17.05
C PRO A 165 -12.78 -6.72 -16.61
N GLY A 166 -12.82 -6.47 -15.30
CA GLY A 166 -13.01 -5.14 -14.71
C GLY A 166 -11.70 -4.39 -14.46
N CYS A 167 -11.83 -3.20 -13.92
CA CYS A 167 -10.71 -2.41 -13.42
C CYS A 167 -10.18 -3.01 -12.10
N VAL A 168 -8.88 -3.01 -11.91
CA VAL A 168 -8.23 -3.51 -10.69
C VAL A 168 -7.31 -2.43 -10.14
N ILE A 169 -7.46 -2.14 -8.86
CA ILE A 169 -6.49 -1.37 -8.08
C ILE A 169 -5.83 -2.29 -7.06
N VAL A 170 -4.51 -2.26 -7.00
CA VAL A 170 -3.72 -3.01 -6.02
C VAL A 170 -2.84 -2.05 -5.24
N VAL A 171 -2.97 -2.06 -3.92
CA VAL A 171 -1.98 -1.47 -3.02
C VAL A 171 -1.15 -2.62 -2.49
N SER A 172 0.14 -2.65 -2.76
CA SER A 172 1.04 -3.67 -2.23
C SER A 172 2.49 -3.19 -2.22
N HIS A 173 3.27 -3.76 -1.31
CA HIS A 173 4.71 -3.63 -1.26
C HIS A 173 5.44 -4.83 -1.91
N ASP A 174 4.71 -5.86 -2.32
CA ASP A 174 5.27 -7.02 -2.99
C ASP A 174 5.49 -6.75 -4.49
N ARG A 175 6.77 -6.66 -4.84
CA ARG A 175 7.20 -6.40 -6.22
C ARG A 175 6.75 -7.46 -7.21
N TYR A 176 6.86 -8.73 -6.84
CA TYR A 176 6.54 -9.83 -7.75
C TYR A 176 5.06 -9.88 -8.07
N PHE A 177 4.21 -9.68 -7.08
CA PHE A 177 2.77 -9.59 -7.26
C PHE A 177 2.40 -8.39 -8.14
N MET A 178 2.99 -7.22 -7.86
CA MET A 178 2.74 -6.00 -8.63
C MET A 178 3.14 -6.16 -10.10
N ASP A 179 4.36 -6.66 -10.37
CA ASP A 179 4.86 -6.82 -11.74
C ASP A 179 4.00 -7.76 -12.60
N LYS A 180 3.33 -8.73 -11.98
CA LYS A 180 2.45 -9.67 -12.70
C LYS A 180 1.04 -9.13 -12.94
N VAL A 181 0.54 -8.29 -12.04
CA VAL A 181 -0.87 -7.91 -12.00
C VAL A 181 -1.11 -6.53 -12.57
N VAL A 182 -0.16 -5.58 -12.40
CA VAL A 182 -0.37 -4.18 -12.77
C VAL A 182 0.48 -3.79 -13.99
N ASP A 183 -0.04 -2.89 -14.77
CA ASP A 183 0.60 -2.30 -15.95
C ASP A 183 0.73 -0.77 -15.86
N HIS A 184 0.25 -0.18 -14.79
CA HIS A 184 0.21 1.24 -14.54
C HIS A 184 0.38 1.53 -13.04
N LEU A 185 1.09 2.60 -12.66
CA LEU A 185 1.33 2.95 -11.27
C LEU A 185 0.89 4.38 -10.94
N LEU A 186 0.23 4.53 -9.80
CA LEU A 186 0.05 5.80 -9.11
C LEU A 186 1.02 5.84 -7.91
N VAL A 187 2.03 6.69 -8.00
CA VAL A 187 3.11 6.77 -7.02
C VAL A 187 2.88 7.94 -6.08
N PHE A 188 2.55 7.63 -4.84
CA PHE A 188 2.32 8.61 -3.79
C PHE A 188 3.65 9.08 -3.20
N LYS A 189 4.10 10.27 -3.61
CA LYS A 189 5.38 10.87 -3.15
C LYS A 189 5.29 11.46 -1.74
N GLY A 190 4.09 11.83 -1.32
CA GLY A 190 3.80 12.64 -0.13
C GLY A 190 3.52 14.10 -0.50
N GLU A 191 3.12 14.91 0.47
CA GLU A 191 2.82 16.33 0.29
C GLU A 191 1.77 16.60 -0.82
N GLY A 192 0.86 15.65 -1.02
CA GLY A 192 -0.20 15.75 -2.02
C GLY A 192 0.20 15.38 -3.44
N GLU A 193 1.47 15.11 -3.70
CA GLU A 193 1.97 14.75 -5.01
C GLU A 193 1.72 13.27 -5.31
N VAL A 194 1.06 13.00 -6.45
CA VAL A 194 0.87 11.66 -7.01
C VAL A 194 1.39 11.65 -8.43
N GLU A 195 2.45 10.88 -8.66
CA GLU A 195 3.04 10.67 -9.99
C GLU A 195 2.27 9.55 -10.70
N ASP A 196 1.83 9.84 -11.92
CA ASP A 196 1.21 8.88 -12.83
C ASP A 196 2.30 8.26 -13.71
N PHE A 197 2.56 6.96 -13.56
CA PHE A 197 3.65 6.27 -14.25
C PHE A 197 3.10 5.11 -15.11
N PRO A 198 3.24 5.19 -16.45
CA PRO A 198 2.85 4.11 -17.35
C PRO A 198 3.90 3.00 -17.35
N GLY A 199 3.66 1.93 -16.61
CA GLY A 199 4.55 0.79 -16.49
C GLY A 199 4.33 0.01 -15.19
N ASN A 200 5.03 -1.11 -15.06
CA ASN A 200 4.97 -1.94 -13.87
C ASN A 200 5.94 -1.45 -12.77
N TYR A 201 6.00 -2.18 -11.65
CA TYR A 201 6.84 -1.80 -10.52
C TYR A 201 8.35 -1.85 -10.84
N SER A 202 8.80 -2.86 -11.61
CA SER A 202 10.21 -2.99 -12.01
C SER A 202 10.63 -1.86 -12.96
N ASP A 203 9.78 -1.48 -13.91
CA ASP A 203 10.02 -0.35 -14.82
C ASP A 203 10.16 0.97 -14.04
N TYR A 204 9.29 1.18 -13.06
CA TYR A 204 9.35 2.35 -12.20
C TYR A 204 10.64 2.40 -11.38
N ARG A 205 11.12 1.28 -10.85
CA ARG A 205 12.39 1.22 -10.12
C ARG A 205 13.58 1.59 -11.00
N ILE A 206 13.64 1.06 -12.22
CA ILE A 206 14.68 1.42 -13.19
C ILE A 206 14.64 2.92 -13.50
N TYR A 207 13.44 3.46 -13.72
CA TYR A 207 13.24 4.88 -13.95
C TYR A 207 13.70 5.73 -12.76
N GLU A 208 13.35 5.35 -11.53
CA GLU A 208 13.73 6.08 -10.32
C GLU A 208 15.25 6.04 -10.09
N ASP A 209 15.88 4.89 -10.30
CA ASP A 209 17.34 4.71 -10.17
C ASP A 209 18.12 5.47 -11.28
N SER A 210 17.49 5.72 -12.43
CA SER A 210 18.08 6.49 -13.54
C SER A 210 17.99 8.00 -13.34
N LYS A 211 17.13 8.49 -12.42
CA LYS A 211 17.06 9.93 -12.11
C LYS A 211 18.38 10.38 -11.48
N PRO A 212 19.02 11.46 -12.00
CA PRO A 212 20.20 12.01 -11.35
C PRO A 212 19.82 12.37 -9.91
N VAL A 213 20.57 11.82 -8.96
CA VAL A 213 20.41 12.17 -7.55
C VAL A 213 20.76 13.64 -7.40
N LEU A 214 19.78 14.52 -7.50
CA LEU A 214 19.91 15.88 -7.02
C LEU A 214 20.15 15.76 -5.52
N LYS A 215 21.43 15.73 -5.12
CA LYS A 215 21.79 15.90 -3.71
C LYS A 215 21.05 17.16 -3.27
N LYS A 216 20.01 17.00 -2.44
CA LYS A 216 19.50 18.12 -1.65
C LYS A 216 20.73 18.67 -0.95
N GLU A 217 21.22 19.80 -1.41
CA GLU A 217 22.19 20.57 -0.66
C GLU A 217 21.52 20.82 0.70
N THR A 218 21.95 20.03 1.68
CA THR A 218 21.70 20.40 3.06
C THR A 218 22.30 21.79 3.17
N LYS A 219 21.45 22.80 3.26
CA LYS A 219 21.87 24.15 3.68
C LYS A 219 22.70 23.91 4.93
N LYS A 220 24.02 23.94 4.76
CA LYS A 220 24.92 24.06 5.90
C LYS A 220 24.51 25.39 6.53
N ASP A 221 23.83 25.32 7.63
CA ASP A 221 23.72 26.46 8.51
C ASP A 221 25.15 26.88 8.82
N ASN A 222 25.58 27.92 8.12
CA ASN A 222 26.77 28.67 8.46
C ASN A 222 26.49 29.46 9.74
N THR A 223 26.23 28.74 10.82
CA THR A 223 26.46 29.30 12.13
C THR A 223 27.97 29.38 12.30
N TRP A 224 28.51 30.56 12.08
CA TRP A 224 29.86 30.92 12.52
C TRP A 224 29.96 30.57 13.99
N LYS A 225 30.53 29.41 14.30
CA LYS A 225 30.96 29.09 15.66
C LYS A 225 32.13 30.02 15.94
N ILE A 226 31.90 31.04 16.73
CA ILE A 226 32.95 31.79 17.38
C ILE A 226 33.86 30.78 18.06
N PRO A 227 35.17 30.77 17.77
CA PRO A 227 36.07 29.80 18.38
C PRO A 227 36.01 30.04 19.90
N GLN A 228 35.47 29.07 20.64
CA GLN A 228 35.58 29.07 22.08
C GLN A 228 37.07 28.93 22.40
N LYS A 229 37.60 29.86 23.20
CA LYS A 229 38.95 29.78 23.78
C LYS A 229 39.12 28.37 24.34
N ASN A 230 40.05 27.64 23.81
CA ASN A 230 40.43 26.33 24.31
C ASN A 230 40.83 26.48 25.78
N LYS A 231 40.05 25.95 26.69
CA LYS A 231 40.52 25.74 28.05
C LYS A 231 41.59 24.65 27.98
N LEU A 232 42.76 24.96 28.53
CA LEU A 232 43.88 24.00 28.65
C LEU A 232 43.36 22.69 29.29
N SER A 233 43.84 21.57 28.79
CA SER A 233 43.54 20.27 29.39
C SER A 233 44.22 20.16 30.74
N TYR A 234 43.69 19.35 31.65
CA TYR A 234 44.26 19.15 32.98
C TYR A 234 45.75 18.79 32.99
N SER A 235 46.23 18.08 31.97
CA SER A 235 47.66 17.74 31.76
C SER A 235 48.48 19.00 31.40
N GLU A 236 47.97 19.88 30.57
CA GLU A 236 48.62 21.10 30.14
C GLU A 236 48.67 22.14 31.29
N GLU A 237 47.63 22.24 32.12
CA GLU A 237 47.66 23.08 33.33
C GLU A 237 48.69 22.58 34.34
N LYS A 238 48.88 21.28 34.46
CA LYS A 238 49.87 20.68 35.35
C LYS A 238 51.30 20.90 34.85
N GLU A 239 51.55 20.85 33.57
CA GLU A 239 52.83 21.18 32.96
C GLU A 239 53.15 22.65 33.08
N LEU A 240 52.18 23.53 32.90
CA LEU A 240 52.35 24.98 33.07
C LEU A 240 52.76 25.34 34.50
N LYS A 241 52.10 24.75 35.50
CA LYS A 241 52.48 24.92 36.92
C LYS A 241 53.88 24.38 37.25
N ASN A 242 54.29 23.24 36.64
CA ASN A 242 55.63 22.70 36.84
C ASN A 242 56.73 23.58 36.20
N ILE A 243 56.41 24.20 35.05
CA ILE A 243 57.33 25.12 34.38
C ILE A 243 57.44 26.42 35.20
N GLU A 244 56.34 26.96 35.71
CA GLU A 244 56.38 28.14 36.59
C GLU A 244 57.18 27.90 37.87
N THR A 245 57.04 26.75 38.52
CA THR A 245 57.82 26.39 39.71
C THR A 245 59.31 26.23 39.41
N LYS A 246 59.66 25.69 38.22
CA LYS A 246 61.06 25.61 37.79
C LYS A 246 61.67 26.98 37.50
N ILE A 247 60.92 27.86 36.85
CA ILE A 247 61.38 29.23 36.57
C ILE A 247 61.63 29.97 37.86
N ASN A 248 60.73 29.88 38.84
CA ASN A 248 60.87 30.56 40.13
C ASN A 248 62.04 29.98 40.97
N SER A 249 62.43 28.69 40.78
CA SER A 249 63.60 28.08 41.45
C SER A 249 64.95 28.44 40.80
N LEU A 250 64.95 28.98 39.58
CA LEU A 250 66.17 29.40 38.87
C LEU A 250 66.42 30.94 38.98
N ALA A 251 65.50 31.65 39.62
CA ALA A 251 65.55 33.10 39.78
C ALA A 251 66.07 33.55 41.17
N TYR A 252 66.64 32.60 41.94
CA TYR A 252 67.35 32.88 43.21
C TYR A 252 68.82 32.40 43.16
#